data_65a3fdcc819d9d97b06a2408ec4c728e
#
_entry.id   65a3fdcc819d9d97b06a2408ec4c728e
#
_cell.length_a   1.000
_cell.length_b   1.000
_cell.length_c   1.000
_cell.angle_alpha   90.00
_cell.angle_beta   90.00
_cell.angle_gamma   90.00
#
_symmetry.space_group_name_H-M   'P 1'
#
loop_
_entity.id
_entity.type
_entity.pdbx_description
1 polymer ?
#
loop_
_entity_poly.entity_id
_entity_poly.type
_entity_poly.pdbx_seq_one_letter_code
_entity_poly.pdbx_strand_id
1 'polypeptide(L)'
;MTDYLDNSNKQMKLAMMFVTGYGNEPYSWRFDDSNERAYTDINNYIKLAQIAEQGKIHTLFIADTPAMVGAGVNGDFAKKSPMFVLEPMTIFSAVATHTSKIGLVATYSTTYNLPYNLAR
;
A
#
# COMPACT_ATOMS: atom_id res chain seq x y z
N MET A 1 23.87 -6.70 -28.04
CA MET A 1 22.53 -7.19 -27.60
C MET A 1 22.67 -8.53 -26.89
N THR A 2 23.65 -8.65 -25.97
CA THR A 2 24.02 -9.91 -25.29
C THR A 2 24.28 -9.79 -23.79
N ASP A 3 23.94 -8.63 -23.18
CA ASP A 3 24.26 -8.39 -21.76
C ASP A 3 23.13 -8.77 -20.76
N TYR A 4 22.09 -9.45 -21.24
CA TYR A 4 20.97 -9.86 -20.39
C TYR A 4 21.19 -11.22 -19.66
N LEU A 5 22.34 -11.86 -19.80
CA LEU A 5 22.55 -13.21 -19.28
C LEU A 5 23.70 -13.33 -18.25
N ASP A 6 24.25 -12.25 -17.73
CA ASP A 6 25.09 -12.36 -16.53
C ASP A 6 24.22 -12.59 -15.29
N ASN A 7 24.06 -13.87 -14.96
CA ASN A 7 23.30 -14.34 -13.81
C ASN A 7 24.06 -14.24 -12.48
N SER A 8 25.32 -13.84 -12.48
CA SER A 8 26.22 -13.92 -11.31
C SER A 8 25.82 -12.98 -10.15
N ASN A 9 24.94 -11.98 -10.42
CA ASN A 9 24.49 -11.00 -9.41
C ASN A 9 22.96 -10.85 -9.30
N LYS A 10 22.19 -11.80 -9.80
CA LYS A 10 20.73 -11.72 -9.68
C LYS A 10 20.30 -12.01 -8.26
N GLN A 11 19.80 -10.99 -7.58
CA GLN A 11 19.18 -11.10 -6.28
C GLN A 11 17.65 -11.05 -6.40
N MET A 12 16.98 -11.82 -5.56
CA MET A 12 15.53 -11.72 -5.43
C MET A 12 15.13 -10.33 -4.95
N LYS A 13 14.18 -9.70 -5.63
CA LYS A 13 13.60 -8.43 -5.22
C LYS A 13 12.35 -8.70 -4.39
N LEU A 14 12.30 -8.10 -3.21
CA LEU A 14 11.19 -8.26 -2.27
C LEU A 14 10.28 -7.05 -2.36
N ALA A 15 8.99 -7.29 -2.57
CA ALA A 15 7.95 -6.29 -2.47
C ALA A 15 7.05 -6.59 -1.28
N MET A 16 6.66 -5.57 -0.55
CA MET A 16 5.70 -5.67 0.55
C MET A 16 4.40 -5.00 0.13
N MET A 17 3.30 -5.74 0.22
CA MET A 17 1.96 -5.19 0.03
C MET A 17 1.52 -4.50 1.32
N PHE A 18 1.17 -3.23 1.20
CA PHE A 18 0.62 -2.45 2.28
C PHE A 18 -0.89 -2.35 2.08
N VAL A 19 -1.65 -3.12 2.82
CA VAL A 19 -3.09 -3.25 2.55
C VAL A 19 -3.91 -2.34 3.44
N THR A 20 -3.66 -2.35 4.73
CA THR A 20 -4.38 -1.53 5.71
C THR A 20 -3.53 -1.28 6.94
N GLY A 21 -3.88 -0.22 7.68
CA GLY A 21 -3.18 0.10 8.92
C GLY A 21 -3.40 -0.89 10.07
N TYR A 22 -4.39 -1.78 9.98
CA TYR A 22 -4.71 -2.78 11.01
C TYR A 22 -4.44 -4.21 10.55
N GLY A 23 -3.98 -4.41 9.32
CA GLY A 23 -3.86 -5.73 8.72
C GLY A 23 -5.13 -6.20 8.00
N ASN A 24 -5.12 -7.45 7.52
CA ASN A 24 -6.19 -8.01 6.69
C ASN A 24 -7.21 -8.83 7.47
N GLU A 25 -6.92 -9.15 8.71
CA GLU A 25 -7.79 -10.03 9.49
C GLU A 25 -9.08 -9.31 9.92
N PRO A 26 -10.23 -9.97 9.79
CA PRO A 26 -11.48 -9.42 10.30
C PRO A 26 -11.36 -9.03 11.77
N TYR A 27 -11.90 -7.88 12.13
CA TYR A 27 -11.91 -7.35 13.50
C TYR A 27 -10.56 -6.95 14.08
N SER A 28 -9.45 -7.01 13.33
CA SER A 28 -8.11 -6.62 13.82
C SER A 28 -8.05 -5.20 14.40
N TRP A 29 -8.88 -4.29 13.90
CA TRP A 29 -9.00 -2.92 14.40
C TRP A 29 -9.55 -2.81 15.82
N ARG A 30 -10.12 -3.88 16.38
CA ARG A 30 -10.70 -3.93 17.73
C ARG A 30 -9.74 -4.44 18.80
N PHE A 31 -8.53 -4.84 18.43
CA PHE A 31 -7.56 -5.26 19.45
C PHE A 31 -7.08 -4.06 20.26
N ASP A 32 -6.82 -4.29 21.56
CA ASP A 32 -6.43 -3.24 22.50
C ASP A 32 -5.15 -2.51 22.11
N ASP A 33 -4.26 -3.16 21.37
CA ASP A 33 -3.01 -2.63 20.84
C ASP A 33 -3.13 -2.05 19.42
N SER A 34 -4.33 -2.04 18.85
CA SER A 34 -4.58 -1.46 17.54
C SER A 34 -4.48 0.06 17.57
N ASN A 35 -3.84 0.61 16.56
CA ASN A 35 -3.83 2.06 16.36
C ASN A 35 -5.11 2.50 15.66
N GLU A 36 -6.02 3.15 16.38
CA GLU A 36 -7.30 3.63 15.86
C GLU A 36 -7.16 4.56 14.64
N ARG A 37 -6.01 5.23 14.50
CA ARG A 37 -5.71 6.15 13.39
C ARG A 37 -4.84 5.52 12.30
N ALA A 38 -4.58 4.23 12.37
CA ALA A 38 -3.64 3.57 11.45
C ALA A 38 -3.96 3.80 9.96
N TYR A 39 -5.23 4.00 9.61
CA TYR A 39 -5.67 4.28 8.24
C TYR A 39 -5.45 5.72 7.78
N THR A 40 -5.57 6.68 8.68
CA THR A 40 -5.63 8.11 8.34
C THR A 40 -4.39 8.88 8.77
N ASP A 41 -3.54 8.28 9.62
CA ASP A 41 -2.31 8.91 10.07
C ASP A 41 -1.17 8.65 9.09
N ILE A 42 -0.79 9.67 8.34
CA ILE A 42 0.31 9.61 7.39
C ILE A 42 1.64 9.21 8.05
N ASN A 43 1.85 9.58 9.31
CA ASN A 43 3.07 9.22 10.03
C ASN A 43 3.22 7.71 10.21
N ASN A 44 2.10 6.98 10.31
CA ASN A 44 2.12 5.53 10.35
C ASN A 44 2.67 4.94 9.03
N TYR A 45 2.23 5.46 7.89
CA TYR A 45 2.73 5.04 6.58
C TYR A 45 4.20 5.37 6.39
N ILE A 46 4.62 6.57 6.79
CA ILE A 46 6.02 7.00 6.74
C ILE A 46 6.90 6.09 7.59
N LYS A 47 6.50 5.84 8.84
CA LYS A 47 7.24 4.96 9.76
C LYS A 47 7.41 3.55 9.20
N LEU A 48 6.34 2.97 8.67
CA LEU A 48 6.38 1.63 8.08
C LEU A 48 7.26 1.58 6.84
N ALA A 49 7.21 2.61 5.99
CA ALA A 49 8.06 2.72 4.82
C ALA A 49 9.55 2.79 5.21
N GLN A 50 9.88 3.56 6.24
CA GLN A 50 11.24 3.66 6.76
C GLN A 50 11.73 2.33 7.35
N ILE A 51 10.88 1.62 8.09
CA ILE A 51 11.21 0.28 8.62
C ILE A 51 11.44 -0.70 7.46
N ALA A 52 10.58 -0.69 6.45
CA ALA A 52 10.73 -1.55 5.28
C ALA A 52 12.04 -1.24 4.51
N GLU A 53 12.37 0.04 4.34
CA GLU A 53 13.62 0.48 3.71
C GLU A 53 14.84 0.02 4.50
N GLN A 54 14.83 0.17 5.82
CA GLN A 54 15.88 -0.33 6.72
C GLN A 54 16.02 -1.85 6.63
N GLY A 55 14.90 -2.56 6.53
CA GLY A 55 14.82 -4.01 6.31
C GLY A 55 15.20 -4.46 4.90
N LYS A 56 15.64 -3.54 4.03
CA LYS A 56 16.03 -3.81 2.63
C LYS A 56 14.91 -4.40 1.77
N ILE A 57 13.67 -4.09 2.09
CA ILE A 57 12.55 -4.30 1.17
C ILE A 57 12.73 -3.36 -0.01
N HIS A 58 12.60 -3.90 -1.23
CA HIS A 58 12.87 -3.13 -2.43
C HIS A 58 11.70 -2.23 -2.84
N THR A 59 10.47 -2.66 -2.53
CA THR A 59 9.27 -1.99 -3.02
C THR A 59 8.12 -2.09 -2.03
N LEU A 60 7.43 -0.98 -1.82
CA LEU A 60 6.10 -0.95 -1.20
C LEU A 60 5.03 -0.89 -2.30
N PHE A 61 3.99 -1.65 -2.11
CA PHE A 61 2.85 -1.71 -3.02
C PHE A 61 1.56 -1.39 -2.27
N ILE A 62 0.77 -0.44 -2.78
CA ILE A 62 -0.59 -0.17 -2.29
C ILE A 62 -1.57 -0.42 -3.44
N ALA A 63 -2.53 -1.31 -3.19
CA ALA A 63 -3.65 -1.51 -4.08
C ALA A 63 -4.72 -0.44 -3.84
N ASP A 64 -5.10 0.29 -4.89
CA ASP A 64 -6.26 1.17 -4.83
C ASP A 64 -7.55 0.36 -4.85
N THR A 65 -8.51 0.78 -4.04
CA THR A 65 -9.83 0.18 -3.99
C THR A 65 -10.88 1.28 -4.04
N PRO A 66 -11.17 1.82 -5.25
CA PRO A 66 -12.09 2.95 -5.42
C PRO A 66 -13.56 2.60 -5.19
N ALA A 67 -13.86 1.34 -4.88
CA ALA A 67 -15.21 0.85 -4.60
C ALA A 67 -15.29 0.19 -3.23
N MET A 68 -16.47 0.23 -2.62
CA MET A 68 -16.73 -0.51 -1.38
C MET A 68 -16.80 -2.01 -1.68
N VAL A 69 -15.67 -2.70 -1.50
CA VAL A 69 -15.59 -4.15 -1.67
C VAL A 69 -16.35 -4.84 -0.53
N GLY A 70 -17.23 -5.77 -0.88
CA GLY A 70 -17.94 -6.57 0.12
C GLY A 70 -19.05 -5.82 0.87
N ALA A 71 -19.50 -4.66 0.39
CA ALA A 71 -20.73 -4.02 0.82
C ALA A 71 -21.97 -4.86 0.39
N GLY A 72 -21.83 -6.20 0.47
CA GLY A 72 -22.87 -7.15 0.16
C GLY A 72 -24.12 -6.91 0.97
N VAL A 73 -25.19 -7.52 0.53
CA VAL A 73 -26.60 -7.35 0.91
C VAL A 73 -26.89 -7.24 2.42
N ASN A 74 -25.96 -7.61 3.30
CA ASN A 74 -26.20 -7.67 4.74
C ASN A 74 -25.37 -6.66 5.57
N GLY A 75 -24.57 -5.79 4.99
CA GLY A 75 -23.80 -4.77 5.76
C GLY A 75 -22.77 -5.31 6.75
N ASP A 76 -22.56 -6.63 6.80
CA ASP A 76 -21.68 -7.26 7.78
C ASP A 76 -20.20 -6.98 7.56
N PHE A 77 -19.82 -6.63 6.34
CA PHE A 77 -18.42 -6.33 6.04
C PHE A 77 -17.92 -5.07 6.77
N ALA A 78 -18.75 -4.04 6.84
CA ALA A 78 -18.40 -2.80 7.56
C ALA A 78 -18.15 -3.02 9.06
N LYS A 79 -18.73 -4.07 9.63
CA LYS A 79 -18.47 -4.46 11.02
C LYS A 79 -17.15 -5.22 11.19
N LYS A 80 -16.68 -5.87 10.13
CA LYS A 80 -15.48 -6.72 10.15
C LYS A 80 -14.21 -5.91 9.90
N SER A 81 -14.29 -4.93 9.02
CA SER A 81 -13.13 -4.13 8.62
C SER A 81 -13.55 -2.68 8.36
N PRO A 82 -12.76 -1.69 8.76
CA PRO A 82 -12.96 -0.32 8.33
C PRO A 82 -12.89 -0.24 6.80
N MET A 83 -13.80 0.54 6.23
CA MET A 83 -13.93 0.70 4.78
C MET A 83 -13.12 1.89 4.23
N PHE A 84 -12.19 2.41 5.02
CA PHE A 84 -11.41 3.59 4.64
C PHE A 84 -10.09 3.16 4.02
N VAL A 85 -9.89 3.55 2.78
CA VAL A 85 -8.59 3.47 2.11
C VAL A 85 -8.24 4.88 1.65
N LEU A 86 -7.07 5.36 2.06
CA LEU A 86 -6.54 6.60 1.52
C LEU A 86 -6.05 6.35 0.09
N GLU A 87 -6.15 7.36 -0.74
CA GLU A 87 -5.73 7.28 -2.14
C GLU A 87 -4.20 7.06 -2.22
N PRO A 88 -3.73 5.98 -2.92
CA PRO A 88 -2.34 5.54 -2.84
C PRO A 88 -1.31 6.55 -3.36
N MET A 89 -1.63 7.32 -4.41
CA MET A 89 -0.69 8.31 -4.98
C MET A 89 -0.45 9.45 -4.01
N THR A 90 -1.51 9.88 -3.31
CA THR A 90 -1.43 10.93 -2.27
C THR A 90 -0.57 10.46 -1.10
N ILE A 91 -0.78 9.21 -0.63
CA ILE A 91 0.05 8.62 0.44
C ILE A 91 1.50 8.57 0.00
N PHE A 92 1.77 8.00 -1.16
CA PHE A 92 3.14 7.81 -1.61
C PHE A 92 3.86 9.11 -1.96
N SER A 93 3.14 10.14 -2.35
CA SER A 93 3.72 11.49 -2.50
C SER A 93 4.29 12.01 -1.18
N ALA A 94 3.60 11.78 -0.07
CA ALA A 94 4.10 12.15 1.24
C ALA A 94 5.22 11.20 1.71
N VAL A 95 5.09 9.89 1.53
CA VAL A 95 6.10 8.88 1.91
C VAL A 95 7.40 9.10 1.15
N ALA A 96 7.35 9.45 -0.13
CA ALA A 96 8.52 9.69 -0.98
C ALA A 96 9.45 10.77 -0.42
N THR A 97 8.94 11.74 0.32
CA THR A 97 9.76 12.79 0.94
C THR A 97 10.52 12.33 2.19
N HIS A 98 10.22 11.12 2.69
CA HIS A 98 10.79 10.58 3.93
C HIS A 98 11.56 9.26 3.73
N THR A 99 11.69 8.82 2.49
CA THR A 99 12.43 7.60 2.09
C THR A 99 13.42 7.95 0.98
N SER A 100 14.42 7.08 0.75
CA SER A 100 15.53 7.38 -0.17
C SER A 100 15.75 6.34 -1.25
N LYS A 101 15.38 5.09 -1.00
CA LYS A 101 15.77 3.94 -1.85
C LYS A 101 14.63 3.01 -2.18
N ILE A 102 13.60 2.95 -1.32
CA ILE A 102 12.48 2.02 -1.51
C ILE A 102 11.62 2.44 -2.70
N GLY A 103 11.31 1.50 -3.57
CA GLY A 103 10.36 1.74 -4.67
C GLY A 103 8.93 1.87 -4.13
N LEU A 104 8.17 2.77 -4.71
CA LEU A 104 6.77 3.02 -4.34
C LEU A 104 5.89 2.69 -5.54
N VAL A 105 4.98 1.72 -5.37
CA VAL A 105 4.08 1.24 -6.42
C VAL A 105 2.64 1.41 -5.97
N ALA A 106 1.94 2.33 -6.59
CA ALA A 106 0.52 2.57 -6.41
C ALA A 106 -0.25 2.03 -7.62
N THR A 107 -1.34 1.32 -7.39
CA THR A 107 -2.28 1.02 -8.47
C THR A 107 -3.22 2.19 -8.69
N TYR A 108 -3.75 2.26 -9.90
CA TYR A 108 -4.70 3.29 -10.29
C TYR A 108 -5.78 2.69 -11.20
N SER A 109 -7.03 3.04 -10.98
CA SER A 109 -8.12 2.47 -11.77
C SER A 109 -8.19 3.09 -13.16
N THR A 110 -8.08 2.27 -14.20
CA THR A 110 -8.29 2.69 -15.60
C THR A 110 -9.77 2.90 -15.94
N THR A 111 -10.67 2.39 -15.12
CA THR A 111 -12.11 2.55 -15.30
C THR A 111 -12.57 3.98 -14.96
N TYR A 112 -11.98 4.57 -13.94
CA TYR A 112 -12.43 5.86 -13.38
C TYR A 112 -11.51 7.03 -13.74
N ASN A 113 -10.39 6.77 -14.41
CA ASN A 113 -9.41 7.78 -14.74
C ASN A 113 -9.12 7.84 -16.23
N LEU A 114 -8.93 9.06 -16.73
CA LEU A 114 -8.53 9.26 -18.11
C LEU A 114 -7.08 8.75 -18.31
N PRO A 115 -6.79 8.10 -19.46
CA PRO A 115 -5.45 7.57 -19.75
C PRO A 115 -4.33 8.61 -19.62
N TYR A 116 -4.60 9.85 -19.98
CA TYR A 116 -3.65 10.95 -19.85
C TYR A 116 -3.24 11.20 -18.40
N ASN A 117 -4.21 11.19 -17.48
CA ASN A 117 -3.92 11.41 -16.06
C ASN A 117 -3.13 10.26 -15.46
N LEU A 118 -3.36 9.03 -15.94
CA LEU A 118 -2.60 7.86 -15.52
C LEU A 118 -1.15 7.89 -16.02
N ALA A 119 -0.94 8.36 -17.23
CA ALA A 119 0.38 8.38 -17.83
C ALA A 119 1.27 9.52 -17.31
N ARG A 120 0.68 10.54 -16.73
CA ARG A 120 1.36 11.71 -16.20
C ARG A 120 2.04 11.44 -14.87
#